data_04b2741b6ae31729f95db78ec17475d1
#
_entry.id   04b2741b6ae31729f95db78ec17475d1
#
_cell.length_a   1.000
_cell.length_b   1.000
_cell.length_c   1.000
_cell.angle_alpha   90.00
_cell.angle_beta   90.00
_cell.angle_gamma   90.00
#
_symmetry.space_group_name_H-M   'P 1'
#
loop_
_entity.id
_entity.type
_entity.pdbx_description
1 polymer ?
#
loop_
_entity_poly.entity_id
_entity_poly.type
_entity_poly.pdbx_seq_one_letter_code
_entity_poly.pdbx_strand_id
1 'polypeptide(L)'
;MQNKHISQFLNYYIELSNPQYAVLLKGKWGSGKTHFINEYKEHLKTNKHKYIYLSLYGVTSYDKIETKFLEAIYPRLYNKKTIFAGKIAKQLLKGTLKIDLDGDERDDGNASVKIPDFKPEDLLNTKDYILIFDDLERCSINIINLLGYINFFVEHQSYKVILIANEEELEKTEKYTQIKEKLIGKTFEFISDANSAYDSFLGELENENKIK
;
A
#
# COMPACT_ATOMS: atom_id res chain seq x y z
N MET A 1 4.11 20.60 14.67
CA MET A 1 3.72 19.26 14.15
C MET A 1 4.80 18.27 14.57
N GLN A 2 4.45 17.35 15.45
CA GLN A 2 5.36 16.41 16.11
C GLN A 2 6.01 15.41 15.14
N ASN A 3 5.31 15.02 14.08
CA ASN A 3 5.75 14.01 13.10
C ASN A 3 6.31 14.59 11.78
N LYS A 4 6.70 15.87 11.76
CA LYS A 4 7.21 16.55 10.54
C LYS A 4 8.46 15.86 9.97
N HIS A 5 9.33 15.34 10.82
CA HIS A 5 10.53 14.60 10.41
C HIS A 5 10.21 13.35 9.60
N ILE A 6 9.05 12.72 9.84
CA ILE A 6 8.57 11.55 9.07
C ILE A 6 8.27 11.99 7.65
N SER A 7 7.45 13.04 7.45
CA SER A 7 7.13 13.56 6.11
C SER A 7 8.39 13.98 5.36
N GLN A 8 9.34 14.64 6.03
CA GLN A 8 10.60 15.05 5.42
C GLN A 8 11.42 13.85 4.93
N PHE A 9 11.50 12.80 5.75
CA PHE A 9 12.20 11.58 5.34
C PHE A 9 11.45 10.86 4.21
N LEU A 10 10.14 10.74 4.27
CA LEU A 10 9.36 10.11 3.21
C LEU A 10 9.53 10.85 1.88
N ASN A 11 9.57 12.19 1.89
CA ASN A 11 9.84 12.98 0.68
C ASN A 11 11.23 12.68 0.12
N TYR A 12 12.25 12.58 0.97
CA TYR A 12 13.58 12.13 0.54
C TYR A 12 13.55 10.70 -0.02
N TYR A 13 12.89 9.78 0.68
CA TYR A 13 12.84 8.37 0.31
C TYR A 13 12.19 8.13 -1.07
N ILE A 14 11.11 8.84 -1.38
CA ILE A 14 10.41 8.68 -2.67
C ILE A 14 11.22 9.19 -3.86
N GLU A 15 12.22 10.06 -3.64
CA GLU A 15 13.12 10.55 -4.69
C GLU A 15 14.31 9.62 -4.95
N LEU A 16 14.56 8.64 -4.08
CA LEU A 16 15.64 7.66 -4.32
C LEU A 16 15.33 6.82 -5.56
N SER A 17 16.32 6.58 -6.40
CA SER A 17 16.14 5.79 -7.63
C SER A 17 15.84 4.32 -7.36
N ASN A 18 16.54 3.71 -6.41
CA ASN A 18 16.37 2.30 -6.03
C ASN A 18 16.81 2.07 -4.58
N PRO A 19 15.94 2.34 -3.60
CA PRO A 19 16.31 2.24 -2.19
C PRO A 19 16.56 0.80 -1.71
N GLN A 20 15.91 -0.21 -2.33
CA GLN A 20 16.00 -1.63 -1.97
C GLN A 20 15.65 -1.94 -0.50
N TYR A 21 14.85 -1.10 0.14
CA TYR A 21 14.29 -1.32 1.47
C TYR A 21 12.93 -0.64 1.59
N ALA A 22 12.12 -1.10 2.53
CA ALA A 22 10.85 -0.47 2.90
C ALA A 22 11.03 0.46 4.11
N VAL A 23 10.13 1.44 4.25
CA VAL A 23 10.02 2.30 5.43
C VAL A 23 8.84 1.85 6.27
N LEU A 24 9.03 1.61 7.56
CA LEU A 24 7.97 1.27 8.51
C LEU A 24 7.58 2.47 9.37
N LEU A 25 6.29 2.80 9.34
CA LEU A 25 5.66 3.72 10.28
C LEU A 25 4.93 2.90 11.35
N LYS A 26 5.49 2.82 12.55
CA LYS A 26 4.90 2.09 13.67
C LYS A 26 4.21 3.00 14.67
N GLY A 27 3.23 2.47 15.37
CA GLY A 27 2.57 3.14 16.48
C GLY A 27 1.32 2.39 16.92
N LYS A 28 0.89 2.65 18.15
CA LYS A 28 -0.29 2.01 18.74
C LYS A 28 -1.57 2.35 17.98
N TRP A 29 -2.61 1.56 18.17
CA TRP A 29 -3.92 1.91 17.66
C TRP A 29 -4.38 3.26 18.24
N GLY A 30 -5.01 4.07 17.41
CA GLY A 30 -5.45 5.42 17.78
C GLY A 30 -4.33 6.47 17.83
N SER A 31 -3.07 6.14 17.49
CA SER A 31 -1.98 7.13 17.49
C SER A 31 -2.04 8.16 16.36
N GLY A 32 -2.97 8.02 15.40
CA GLY A 32 -3.12 8.95 14.27
C GLY A 32 -2.37 8.57 13.00
N LYS A 33 -1.80 7.33 12.89
CA LYS A 33 -1.08 6.87 11.68
C LYS A 33 -1.90 7.02 10.41
N THR A 34 -3.17 6.57 10.44
CA THR A 34 -4.06 6.64 9.28
C THR A 34 -4.39 8.08 8.89
N HIS A 35 -4.55 8.98 9.86
CA HIS A 35 -4.73 10.41 9.60
C HIS A 35 -3.49 10.97 8.88
N PHE A 36 -2.31 10.76 9.44
CA PHE A 36 -1.05 11.19 8.85
C PHE A 36 -0.87 10.68 7.42
N ILE A 37 -1.14 9.39 7.16
CA ILE A 37 -0.97 8.84 5.81
C ILE A 37 -2.00 9.40 4.83
N ASN A 38 -3.21 9.74 5.30
CA ASN A 38 -4.21 10.41 4.46
C ASN A 38 -3.74 11.80 4.05
N GLU A 39 -3.18 12.61 4.97
CA GLU A 39 -2.56 13.90 4.65
C GLU A 39 -1.38 13.71 3.69
N TYR A 40 -0.54 12.71 3.93
CA TYR A 40 0.60 12.42 3.07
C TYR A 40 0.19 11.99 1.65
N LYS A 41 -0.91 11.25 1.49
CA LYS A 41 -1.48 10.93 0.18
C LYS A 41 -1.93 12.17 -0.59
N GLU A 42 -2.51 13.16 0.09
CA GLU A 42 -2.86 14.43 -0.56
C GLU A 42 -1.59 15.22 -0.96
N HIS A 43 -0.54 15.19 -0.14
CA HIS A 43 0.76 15.74 -0.51
C HIS A 43 1.34 15.05 -1.75
N LEU A 44 1.29 13.72 -1.84
CA LEU A 44 1.74 12.96 -3.02
C LEU A 44 0.97 13.38 -4.28
N LYS A 45 -0.35 13.48 -4.20
CA LYS A 45 -1.21 13.93 -5.32
C LYS A 45 -0.83 15.32 -5.80
N THR A 46 -0.68 16.26 -4.86
CA THR A 46 -0.32 17.66 -5.17
C THR A 46 1.00 17.74 -5.91
N ASN A 47 1.97 16.90 -5.54
CA ASN A 47 3.28 16.81 -6.19
C ASN A 47 3.30 15.83 -7.38
N LYS A 48 2.14 15.35 -7.84
CA LYS A 48 1.98 14.46 -8.99
C LYS A 48 2.68 13.10 -8.86
N HIS A 49 2.97 12.65 -7.64
CA HIS A 49 3.46 11.31 -7.39
C HIS A 49 2.30 10.29 -7.46
N LYS A 50 2.54 9.20 -8.16
CA LYS A 50 1.59 8.10 -8.23
C LYS A 50 1.78 7.19 -7.02
N TYR A 51 0.69 6.76 -6.40
CA TYR A 51 0.74 5.82 -5.28
C TYR A 51 -0.40 4.81 -5.35
N ILE A 52 -0.20 3.67 -4.71
CA ILE A 52 -1.20 2.65 -4.47
C ILE A 52 -1.28 2.45 -2.95
N TYR A 53 -2.44 2.71 -2.38
CA TYR A 53 -2.72 2.51 -0.96
C TYR A 53 -3.59 1.28 -0.77
N LEU A 54 -3.14 0.35 0.06
CA LEU A 54 -3.81 -0.90 0.37
C LEU A 54 -3.93 -1.07 1.89
N SER A 55 -5.14 -0.98 2.44
CA SER A 55 -5.39 -1.47 3.79
C SER A 55 -5.50 -3.00 3.74
N LEU A 56 -4.70 -3.66 4.55
CA LEU A 56 -4.66 -5.11 4.70
C LEU A 56 -5.65 -5.62 5.76
N TYR A 57 -6.43 -4.73 6.35
CA TYR A 57 -7.46 -5.11 7.31
C TYR A 57 -8.42 -6.16 6.73
N GLY A 58 -8.50 -7.32 7.39
CA GLY A 58 -9.39 -8.41 6.98
C GLY A 58 -9.01 -9.10 5.67
N VAL A 59 -7.82 -8.85 5.14
CA VAL A 59 -7.30 -9.57 3.98
C VAL A 59 -6.87 -10.97 4.39
N THR A 60 -7.37 -12.00 3.69
CA THR A 60 -7.17 -13.42 4.03
C THR A 60 -6.38 -14.20 2.98
N SER A 61 -6.10 -13.61 1.82
CA SER A 61 -5.37 -14.27 0.73
C SER A 61 -4.66 -13.25 -0.17
N TYR A 62 -3.64 -13.72 -0.89
CA TYR A 62 -2.93 -12.90 -1.87
C TYR A 62 -3.85 -12.45 -3.02
N ASP A 63 -4.79 -13.27 -3.45
CA ASP A 63 -5.81 -12.91 -4.44
C ASP A 63 -6.57 -11.63 -4.07
N LYS A 64 -6.86 -11.44 -2.77
CA LYS A 64 -7.51 -10.23 -2.30
C LYS A 64 -6.58 -9.03 -2.35
N ILE A 65 -5.28 -9.21 -2.09
CA ILE A 65 -4.29 -8.14 -2.26
C ILE A 65 -4.23 -7.74 -3.74
N GLU A 66 -4.09 -8.71 -4.65
CA GLU A 66 -4.06 -8.47 -6.09
C GLU A 66 -5.32 -7.77 -6.59
N THR A 67 -6.48 -8.19 -6.08
CA THR A 67 -7.75 -7.54 -6.40
C THR A 67 -7.74 -6.06 -5.99
N LYS A 68 -7.29 -5.76 -4.76
CA LYS A 68 -7.16 -4.37 -4.28
C LYS A 68 -6.15 -3.55 -5.10
N PHE A 69 -5.05 -4.16 -5.55
CA PHE A 69 -4.12 -3.51 -6.48
C PHE A 69 -4.82 -3.09 -7.77
N LEU A 70 -5.59 -4.01 -8.36
CA LEU A 70 -6.33 -3.73 -9.59
C LEU A 70 -7.38 -2.64 -9.41
N GLU A 71 -8.11 -2.67 -8.31
CA GLU A 71 -9.08 -1.63 -7.95
C GLU A 71 -8.43 -0.25 -7.86
N ALA A 72 -7.23 -0.20 -7.25
CA ALA A 72 -6.52 1.06 -7.08
C ALA A 72 -5.94 1.61 -8.39
N ILE A 73 -5.46 0.74 -9.29
CA ILE A 73 -4.88 1.14 -10.58
C ILE A 73 -5.98 1.44 -11.59
N TYR A 74 -7.06 0.64 -11.59
CA TYR A 74 -8.14 0.69 -12.59
C TYR A 74 -9.53 0.88 -11.97
N PRO A 75 -9.81 1.98 -11.28
CA PRO A 75 -11.09 2.17 -10.60
C PRO A 75 -12.29 2.18 -11.56
N ARG A 76 -12.08 2.53 -12.85
CA ARG A 76 -13.13 2.52 -13.88
C ARG A 76 -13.49 1.12 -14.38
N LEU A 77 -12.54 0.16 -14.33
CA LEU A 77 -12.77 -1.22 -14.77
C LEU A 77 -13.48 -2.05 -13.68
N TYR A 78 -13.36 -1.64 -12.43
CA TYR A 78 -13.90 -2.38 -11.28
C TYR A 78 -15.34 -2.01 -10.92
N ASN A 79 -16.09 -1.38 -11.82
CA ASN A 79 -17.48 -1.10 -11.57
C ASN A 79 -18.28 -2.41 -11.53
N LYS A 80 -19.13 -2.60 -10.51
CA LYS A 80 -19.84 -3.80 -10.01
C LYS A 80 -20.52 -4.75 -11.03
N LYS A 81 -20.42 -4.51 -12.33
CA LYS A 81 -21.05 -5.31 -13.38
C LYS A 81 -20.11 -6.28 -14.14
N THR A 82 -18.82 -6.29 -13.84
CA THR A 82 -17.85 -7.11 -14.59
C THR A 82 -17.01 -8.00 -13.68
N ILE A 83 -17.64 -9.01 -13.06
CA ILE A 83 -16.96 -10.18 -12.45
C ILE A 83 -15.98 -10.83 -13.46
N PHE A 84 -16.20 -10.63 -14.75
CA PHE A 84 -15.34 -11.06 -15.84
C PHE A 84 -14.02 -10.27 -15.90
N ALA A 85 -14.01 -8.99 -15.53
CA ALA A 85 -12.81 -8.18 -15.50
C ALA A 85 -11.80 -8.69 -14.45
N GLY A 86 -12.24 -9.28 -13.34
CA GLY A 86 -11.38 -9.82 -12.30
C GLY A 86 -10.46 -10.96 -12.77
N LYS A 87 -10.94 -11.87 -13.61
CA LYS A 87 -10.12 -12.96 -14.17
C LYS A 87 -9.07 -12.45 -15.16
N ILE A 88 -9.48 -11.53 -16.04
CA ILE A 88 -8.57 -10.94 -17.06
C ILE A 88 -7.54 -10.05 -16.39
N ALA A 89 -7.97 -9.25 -15.42
CA ALA A 89 -7.10 -8.40 -14.67
C ALA A 89 -6.07 -9.20 -13.85
N LYS A 90 -6.45 -10.36 -13.30
CA LYS A 90 -5.56 -11.30 -12.61
C LYS A 90 -4.49 -11.87 -13.55
N GLN A 91 -4.86 -12.22 -14.76
CA GLN A 91 -3.94 -12.71 -15.79
C GLN A 91 -2.97 -11.63 -16.28
N LEU A 92 -3.44 -10.38 -16.34
CA LEU A 92 -2.61 -9.22 -16.67
C LEU A 92 -1.62 -8.87 -15.56
N LEU A 93 -2.03 -8.96 -14.28
CA LEU A 93 -1.11 -8.78 -13.14
C LEU A 93 -0.03 -9.85 -13.12
N LYS A 94 -0.36 -11.11 -13.31
CA LYS A 94 0.62 -12.20 -13.44
C LYS A 94 1.64 -11.91 -14.55
N GLY A 95 1.20 -11.39 -15.69
CA GLY A 95 2.06 -11.00 -16.81
C GLY A 95 2.90 -9.74 -16.57
N THR A 96 2.36 -8.76 -15.86
CA THR A 96 2.99 -7.44 -15.68
C THR A 96 3.87 -7.37 -14.44
N LEU A 97 3.43 -7.96 -13.35
CA LEU A 97 4.19 -8.00 -12.09
C LEU A 97 5.09 -9.24 -11.99
N LYS A 98 5.00 -10.19 -12.96
CA LYS A 98 5.73 -11.49 -12.94
C LYS A 98 5.65 -12.19 -11.58
N ILE A 99 4.50 -12.07 -10.92
CA ILE A 99 4.24 -12.73 -9.63
C ILE A 99 3.66 -14.09 -9.95
N ASP A 100 4.49 -15.12 -9.93
CA ASP A 100 4.07 -16.51 -9.92
C ASP A 100 3.97 -16.95 -8.45
N LEU A 101 2.75 -16.84 -7.88
CA LEU A 101 2.52 -17.10 -6.45
C LEU A 101 2.15 -18.54 -6.14
N ASP A 102 1.73 -19.31 -7.13
CA ASP A 102 1.18 -20.66 -6.92
C ASP A 102 1.90 -21.76 -7.70
N GLY A 103 2.92 -21.46 -8.54
CA GLY A 103 3.73 -22.48 -9.23
C GLY A 103 2.93 -23.44 -10.12
N ASP A 104 1.69 -23.06 -10.49
CA ASP A 104 0.82 -23.90 -11.30
C ASP A 104 0.84 -23.43 -12.76
N GLU A 105 1.70 -24.04 -13.56
CA GLU A 105 1.87 -23.79 -15.00
C GLU A 105 0.68 -24.29 -15.84
N ARG A 106 -0.57 -24.11 -15.40
CA ARG A 106 -1.73 -24.47 -16.23
C ARG A 106 -2.22 -23.29 -17.01
N ASP A 107 -1.86 -23.29 -18.26
CA ASP A 107 -2.29 -22.39 -19.33
C ASP A 107 -3.76 -22.72 -19.70
N ASP A 108 -4.72 -22.10 -19.01
CA ASP A 108 -6.13 -22.25 -19.33
C ASP A 108 -6.60 -21.16 -20.32
N GLY A 109 -6.47 -21.50 -21.59
CA GLY A 109 -7.41 -21.10 -22.64
C GLY A 109 -7.44 -19.64 -23.09
N ASN A 110 -6.89 -19.39 -24.27
CA ASN A 110 -7.07 -18.21 -25.13
C ASN A 110 -8.54 -17.77 -25.26
N ALA A 111 -8.93 -16.75 -24.50
CA ALA A 111 -10.10 -15.94 -24.79
C ALA A 111 -9.65 -14.48 -24.93
N SER A 112 -9.42 -14.04 -26.16
CA SER A 112 -9.13 -12.63 -26.45
C SER A 112 -10.41 -11.80 -26.26
N VAL A 113 -10.56 -11.20 -25.09
CA VAL A 113 -11.63 -10.24 -24.80
C VAL A 113 -11.10 -8.86 -25.09
N LYS A 114 -11.67 -8.19 -26.10
CA LYS A 114 -11.39 -6.77 -26.37
C LYS A 114 -12.06 -5.94 -25.27
N ILE A 115 -11.25 -5.37 -24.39
CA ILE A 115 -11.68 -4.40 -23.38
C ILE A 115 -11.62 -3.02 -24.05
N PRO A 116 -12.73 -2.27 -24.16
CA PRO A 116 -12.71 -0.92 -24.70
C PRO A 116 -11.84 0.00 -23.83
N ASP A 117 -11.01 0.83 -24.44
CA ASP A 117 -10.15 1.84 -23.82
C ASP A 117 -9.03 1.33 -22.90
N PHE A 118 -8.66 0.06 -23.00
CA PHE A 118 -7.56 -0.52 -22.26
C PHE A 118 -6.30 -0.56 -23.13
N LYS A 119 -5.27 0.17 -22.70
CA LYS A 119 -3.95 0.11 -23.33
C LYS A 119 -3.05 -0.76 -22.47
N PRO A 120 -2.52 -1.88 -22.99
CA PRO A 120 -1.57 -2.73 -22.26
C PRO A 120 -0.35 -1.96 -21.73
N GLU A 121 0.00 -0.85 -22.39
CA GLU A 121 1.11 0.03 -22.02
C GLU A 121 0.87 0.73 -20.68
N ASP A 122 -0.40 0.98 -20.29
CA ASP A 122 -0.74 1.59 -19.01
C ASP A 122 -0.50 0.65 -17.81
N LEU A 123 -0.43 -0.67 -18.08
CA LEU A 123 -0.05 -1.69 -17.09
C LEU A 123 1.47 -1.76 -16.89
N LEU A 124 2.24 -1.43 -17.92
CA LEU A 124 3.69 -1.68 -17.95
C LEU A 124 4.47 -0.63 -17.17
N ASN A 125 3.88 0.50 -16.81
CA ASN A 125 4.59 1.62 -16.18
C ASN A 125 4.16 1.87 -14.72
N THR A 126 4.13 0.79 -13.93
CA THR A 126 3.81 0.90 -12.49
C THR A 126 5.03 1.12 -11.60
N LYS A 127 6.24 1.11 -12.17
CA LYS A 127 7.51 1.29 -11.42
C LYS A 127 7.61 2.64 -10.70
N ASP A 128 6.89 3.66 -11.20
CA ASP A 128 6.85 4.99 -10.59
C ASP A 128 5.85 5.09 -9.43
N TYR A 129 5.14 4.00 -9.11
CA TYR A 129 4.17 4.01 -8.03
C TYR A 129 4.85 3.76 -6.69
N ILE A 130 4.42 4.53 -5.70
CA ILE A 130 4.75 4.31 -4.29
C ILE A 130 3.70 3.35 -3.73
N LEU A 131 4.13 2.24 -3.16
CA LEU A 131 3.23 1.27 -2.53
C LEU A 131 3.10 1.59 -1.04
N ILE A 132 1.87 1.69 -0.55
CA ILE A 132 1.57 1.98 0.84
C ILE A 132 0.68 0.85 1.36
N PHE A 133 1.21 0.02 2.26
CA PHE A 133 0.48 -1.04 2.93
C PHE A 133 0.16 -0.63 4.36
N ASP A 134 -1.11 -0.59 4.70
CA ASP A 134 -1.61 -0.22 6.02
C ASP A 134 -2.28 -1.41 6.72
N ASP A 135 -2.35 -1.36 8.05
CA ASP A 135 -2.97 -2.38 8.91
C ASP A 135 -2.32 -3.79 8.77
N LEU A 136 -0.98 -3.86 8.68
CA LEU A 136 -0.28 -5.15 8.52
C LEU A 136 -0.65 -6.15 9.62
N GLU A 137 -0.78 -5.68 10.87
CA GLU A 137 -1.13 -6.50 12.03
C GLU A 137 -2.57 -7.05 11.99
N ARG A 138 -3.40 -6.51 11.10
CA ARG A 138 -4.80 -6.93 10.92
C ARG A 138 -5.02 -7.80 9.69
N CYS A 139 -3.93 -8.15 9.00
CA CYS A 139 -3.95 -9.10 7.90
C CYS A 139 -4.03 -10.52 8.44
N SER A 140 -4.88 -11.37 7.85
CA SER A 140 -4.99 -12.78 8.26
C SER A 140 -3.93 -13.69 7.61
N ILE A 141 -3.16 -13.16 6.65
CA ILE A 141 -2.02 -13.88 6.07
C ILE A 141 -0.91 -13.89 7.12
N ASN A 142 -0.22 -15.03 7.25
CA ASN A 142 0.94 -15.13 8.14
C ASN A 142 1.93 -13.99 7.84
N ILE A 143 2.34 -13.24 8.86
CA ILE A 143 3.15 -12.02 8.68
C ILE A 143 4.49 -12.29 7.99
N ILE A 144 5.11 -13.45 8.23
CA ILE A 144 6.38 -13.83 7.61
C ILE A 144 6.19 -13.95 6.09
N ASN A 145 5.13 -14.63 5.67
CA ASN A 145 4.80 -14.81 4.27
C ASN A 145 4.38 -13.49 3.61
N LEU A 146 3.64 -12.65 4.34
CA LEU A 146 3.24 -11.32 3.88
C LEU A 146 4.46 -10.41 3.65
N LEU A 147 5.41 -10.38 4.59
CA LEU A 147 6.63 -9.60 4.44
C LEU A 147 7.51 -10.14 3.31
N GLY A 148 7.56 -11.47 3.12
CA GLY A 148 8.22 -12.08 1.96
C GLY A 148 7.60 -11.65 0.64
N TYR A 149 6.27 -11.63 0.55
CA TYR A 149 5.54 -11.11 -0.59
C TYR A 149 5.82 -9.63 -0.86
N ILE A 150 5.83 -8.80 0.19
CA ILE A 150 6.13 -7.37 0.07
C ILE A 150 7.60 -7.17 -0.36
N ASN A 151 8.52 -7.99 0.16
CA ASN A 151 9.94 -7.93 -0.19
C ASN A 151 10.19 -8.14 -1.70
N PHE A 152 9.35 -8.94 -2.35
CA PHE A 152 9.43 -9.11 -3.81
C PHE A 152 9.29 -7.78 -4.55
N PHE A 153 8.40 -6.90 -4.13
CA PHE A 153 8.23 -5.57 -4.74
C PHE A 153 9.46 -4.69 -4.49
N VAL A 154 10.08 -4.80 -3.32
CA VAL A 154 11.24 -3.99 -2.93
C VAL A 154 12.50 -4.45 -3.67
N GLU A 155 12.86 -5.73 -3.57
CA GLU A 155 14.11 -6.26 -4.11
C GLU A 155 14.08 -6.47 -5.62
N HIS A 156 13.00 -7.05 -6.15
CA HIS A 156 12.96 -7.48 -7.55
C HIS A 156 12.27 -6.48 -8.48
N GLN A 157 11.38 -5.65 -7.94
CA GLN A 157 10.62 -4.69 -8.74
C GLN A 157 11.03 -3.24 -8.50
N SER A 158 11.91 -2.99 -7.52
CA SER A 158 12.45 -1.66 -7.17
C SER A 158 11.36 -0.64 -6.78
N TYR A 159 10.22 -1.10 -6.24
CA TYR A 159 9.20 -0.21 -5.73
C TYR A 159 9.64 0.47 -4.44
N LYS A 160 9.18 1.68 -4.24
CA LYS A 160 9.24 2.40 -2.97
C LYS A 160 8.06 1.95 -2.13
N VAL A 161 8.35 1.39 -0.96
CA VAL A 161 7.32 0.77 -0.12
C VAL A 161 7.28 1.42 1.26
N ILE A 162 6.08 1.85 1.66
CA ILE A 162 5.78 2.37 2.98
C ILE A 162 4.86 1.37 3.68
N LEU A 163 5.26 0.90 4.85
CA LEU A 163 4.51 -0.01 5.69
C LEU A 163 3.98 0.73 6.90
N ILE A 164 2.75 0.42 7.30
CA ILE A 164 2.10 1.04 8.45
C ILE A 164 1.54 -0.07 9.33
N ALA A 165 1.93 -0.07 10.62
CA ALA A 165 1.52 -1.14 11.52
C ALA A 165 1.51 -0.70 12.99
N ASN A 166 0.74 -1.45 13.80
CA ASN A 166 1.01 -1.58 15.22
C ASN A 166 2.03 -2.72 15.41
N GLU A 167 3.31 -2.35 15.47
CA GLU A 167 4.40 -3.32 15.49
C GLU A 167 4.39 -4.21 16.73
N GLU A 168 3.91 -3.72 17.88
CA GLU A 168 3.80 -4.51 19.12
C GLU A 168 2.96 -5.79 18.90
N GLU A 169 1.98 -5.76 17.98
CA GLU A 169 1.19 -6.93 17.61
C GLU A 169 1.95 -7.89 16.68
N LEU A 170 2.82 -7.39 15.83
CA LEU A 170 3.63 -8.18 14.90
C LEU A 170 4.80 -8.88 15.59
N GLU A 171 5.43 -8.23 16.57
CA GLU A 171 6.56 -8.76 17.36
C GLU A 171 6.21 -10.01 18.17
N LYS A 172 4.91 -10.27 18.40
CA LYS A 172 4.44 -11.52 19.01
C LYS A 172 4.70 -12.75 18.15
N THR A 173 5.01 -12.56 16.87
CA THR A 173 5.27 -13.64 15.93
C THR A 173 6.75 -14.02 15.92
N GLU A 174 7.05 -15.29 16.18
CA GLU A 174 8.41 -15.83 16.06
C GLU A 174 9.00 -15.55 14.68
N LYS A 175 10.28 -15.19 14.61
CA LYS A 175 11.03 -14.84 13.39
C LYS A 175 10.64 -13.51 12.72
N TYR A 176 9.67 -12.75 13.23
CA TYR A 176 9.32 -11.44 12.67
C TYR A 176 10.55 -10.53 12.58
N THR A 177 11.34 -10.43 13.65
CA THR A 177 12.53 -9.58 13.74
C THR A 177 13.54 -9.86 12.63
N GLN A 178 13.81 -11.15 12.33
CA GLN A 178 14.78 -11.55 11.30
C GLN A 178 14.35 -11.09 9.89
N ILE A 179 13.07 -11.18 9.58
CA ILE A 179 12.54 -10.78 8.27
C ILE A 179 12.44 -9.26 8.20
N LYS A 180 12.05 -8.62 9.29
CA LYS A 180 12.02 -7.16 9.40
C LYS A 180 13.37 -6.56 9.04
N GLU A 181 14.47 -7.06 9.63
CA GLU A 181 15.82 -6.56 9.38
C GLU A 181 16.23 -6.64 7.89
N LYS A 182 15.74 -7.63 7.18
CA LYS A 182 16.01 -7.77 5.74
C LYS A 182 15.24 -6.77 4.88
N LEU A 183 13.96 -6.53 5.22
CA LEU A 183 13.06 -5.72 4.40
C LEU A 183 13.06 -4.24 4.78
N ILE A 184 13.11 -3.94 6.09
CA ILE A 184 12.87 -2.60 6.61
C ILE A 184 14.20 -1.90 6.91
N GLY A 185 14.56 -0.92 6.07
CA GLY A 185 15.78 -0.13 6.27
C GLY A 185 15.60 1.05 7.22
N LYS A 186 14.36 1.51 7.41
CA LYS A 186 14.06 2.63 8.33
C LYS A 186 12.71 2.45 9.02
N THR A 187 12.72 2.64 10.34
CA THR A 187 11.51 2.63 11.16
C THR A 187 11.31 3.99 11.81
N PHE A 188 10.09 4.49 11.79
CA PHE A 188 9.65 5.66 12.52
C PHE A 188 8.54 5.28 13.49
N GLU A 189 8.67 5.73 14.72
CA GLU A 189 7.60 5.65 15.69
C GLU A 189 6.70 6.86 15.59
N PHE A 190 5.41 6.62 15.36
CA PHE A 190 4.41 7.66 15.27
C PHE A 190 3.95 8.04 16.68
N ILE A 191 4.23 9.27 17.06
CA ILE A 191 3.84 9.80 18.36
C ILE A 191 2.46 10.47 18.22
N SER A 192 1.51 10.03 19.04
CA SER A 192 0.18 10.64 19.07
C SER A 192 0.28 12.11 19.50
N ASP A 193 -0.26 12.99 18.68
CA ASP A 193 -0.38 14.42 18.98
C ASP A 193 -1.85 14.75 19.28
N ALA A 194 -2.26 14.48 20.53
CA ALA A 194 -3.63 14.70 20.95
C ALA A 194 -4.07 16.16 20.84
N ASN A 195 -3.14 17.11 21.04
CA ASN A 195 -3.45 18.54 20.93
C ASN A 195 -3.72 18.93 19.48
N SER A 196 -2.86 18.47 18.54
CA SER A 196 -3.07 18.71 17.11
C SER A 196 -4.37 18.08 16.58
N ALA A 197 -4.71 16.88 17.06
CA ALA A 197 -5.97 16.22 16.71
C ALA A 197 -7.19 17.00 17.23
N TYR A 198 -7.10 17.54 18.43
CA TYR A 198 -8.15 18.37 19.03
C TYR A 198 -8.33 19.69 18.27
N ASP A 199 -7.22 20.37 17.93
CA ASP A 199 -7.23 21.62 17.14
C ASP A 199 -7.82 21.41 15.75
N SER A 200 -7.49 20.29 15.08
CA SER A 200 -8.08 19.93 13.79
C SER A 200 -9.59 19.71 13.90
N PHE A 201 -10.03 18.99 14.92
CA PHE A 201 -11.45 18.75 15.17
C PHE A 201 -12.23 20.05 15.44
N LEU A 202 -11.68 20.95 16.22
CA LEU A 202 -12.29 22.28 16.46
C LEU A 202 -12.36 23.10 15.17
N GLY A 203 -11.32 23.08 14.34
CA GLY A 203 -11.30 23.77 13.06
C GLY A 203 -12.35 23.24 12.07
N GLU A 204 -12.63 21.94 12.06
CA GLU A 204 -13.70 21.34 11.26
C GLU A 204 -15.08 21.81 11.74
N LEU A 205 -15.33 21.78 13.05
CA LEU A 205 -16.60 22.26 13.65
C LEU A 205 -16.86 23.74 13.38
N GLU A 206 -15.82 24.59 13.44
CA GLU A 206 -15.95 26.02 13.14
C GLU A 206 -16.28 26.26 11.66
N ASN A 207 -15.74 25.46 10.75
CA ASN A 207 -16.04 25.55 9.33
C ASN A 207 -17.45 25.09 8.99
N GLU A 208 -17.95 24.02 9.61
CA GLU A 208 -19.34 23.58 9.44
C GLU A 208 -20.36 24.62 9.96
N ASN A 209 -20.02 25.33 11.02
CA ASN A 209 -20.87 26.39 11.58
C ASN A 209 -20.85 27.70 10.74
N LYS A 210 -19.88 27.89 9.85
CA LYS A 210 -19.82 29.04 8.93
C LYS A 210 -20.59 28.82 7.61
N ILE A 211 -21.04 27.61 7.35
CA ILE A 211 -21.79 27.23 6.13
C ILE A 211 -23.32 27.20 6.37
N LYS A 212 -23.76 27.44 7.58
CA LYS A 212 -25.19 27.68 7.94
C LYS A 212 -25.47 29.18 8.06
#